data_79785c631b1eb0ba38bf41b974a92064
#
_entry.id   79785c631b1eb0ba38bf41b974a92064
#
_cell.length_a   1.000
_cell.length_b   1.000
_cell.length_c   1.000
_cell.angle_alpha   90.00
_cell.angle_beta   90.00
_cell.angle_gamma   90.00
#
_symmetry.space_group_name_H-M   'P 1'
#
loop_
_entity.id
_entity.type
_entity.pdbx_description
1 polymer ?
#
loop_
_entity_poly.entity_id
_entity_poly.type
_entity_poly.pdbx_seq_one_letter_code
_entity_poly.pdbx_strand_id
1 'polypeptide(L)'
;MAEANNKKKELWRTVKFALFSVSAGVIEAVTFTLLNEFTHLNYWICYLTALVLSVLWNFTLNRKFTFQSANNVPIAMLKVAGYYAVFTPVTTLLGNYLVEELLWNEYLVTGLNMFLNFTTEYIFDRFVVFGKTIDTNDRAKKKEEESNGI
;
A
#
# COMPACT_ATOMS: atom_id res chain seq x y z
N MET A 1 16.95 24.80 -6.08
CA MET A 1 17.50 23.50 -6.46
C MET A 1 17.13 22.40 -5.46
N ALA A 2 17.34 22.58 -4.17
CA ALA A 2 16.98 21.58 -3.15
C ALA A 2 15.48 21.25 -3.14
N GLU A 3 14.62 22.26 -3.27
CA GLU A 3 13.17 22.05 -3.34
C GLU A 3 12.74 21.25 -4.59
N ALA A 4 13.33 21.55 -5.75
CA ALA A 4 13.05 20.84 -6.98
C ALA A 4 13.48 19.36 -6.89
N ASN A 5 14.64 19.10 -6.29
CA ASN A 5 15.13 17.74 -6.05
C ASN A 5 14.24 16.98 -5.06
N ASN A 6 13.75 17.66 -4.01
CA ASN A 6 12.83 17.06 -3.05
C ASN A 6 11.48 16.72 -3.67
N LYS A 7 10.93 17.61 -4.49
CA LYS A 7 9.68 17.35 -5.23
C LYS A 7 9.83 16.17 -6.18
N LYS A 8 10.94 16.10 -6.91
CA LYS A 8 11.24 14.99 -7.82
C LYS A 8 11.37 13.68 -7.06
N LYS A 9 12.04 13.69 -5.91
CA LYS A 9 12.21 12.52 -5.05
C LYS A 9 10.86 12.03 -4.51
N GLU A 10 10.00 12.93 -4.05
CA GLU A 10 8.66 12.60 -3.56
C GLU A 10 7.77 12.08 -4.69
N LEU A 11 7.85 12.66 -5.87
CA LEU A 11 7.11 12.18 -7.05
C LEU A 11 7.54 10.75 -7.40
N TRP A 12 8.84 10.49 -7.44
CA TRP A 12 9.37 9.16 -7.73
C TRP A 12 8.95 8.15 -6.66
N ARG A 13 8.92 8.56 -5.39
CA ARG A 13 8.42 7.74 -4.28
C ARG A 13 6.95 7.37 -4.49
N THR A 14 6.12 8.33 -4.90
CA THR A 14 4.71 8.09 -5.22
C THR A 14 4.57 7.09 -6.37
N VAL A 15 5.37 7.21 -7.42
CA VAL A 15 5.37 6.30 -8.56
C VAL A 15 5.74 4.89 -8.11
N LYS A 16 6.77 4.73 -7.29
CA LYS A 16 7.16 3.42 -6.74
C LYS A 16 6.05 2.80 -5.90
N PHE A 17 5.42 3.60 -5.04
CA PHE A 17 4.29 3.15 -4.23
C PHE A 17 3.16 2.62 -5.11
N ALA A 18 2.80 3.35 -6.16
CA ALA A 18 1.77 2.95 -7.11
C ALA A 18 2.11 1.63 -7.80
N LEU A 19 3.34 1.51 -8.30
CA LEU A 19 3.79 0.29 -9.00
C LEU A 19 3.78 -0.93 -8.08
N PHE A 20 4.27 -0.80 -6.86
CA PHE A 20 4.27 -1.90 -5.90
C PHE A 20 2.85 -2.25 -5.46
N SER A 21 1.97 -1.26 -5.29
CA SER A 21 0.56 -1.50 -4.95
C SER A 21 -0.15 -2.26 -6.07
N VAL A 22 0.10 -1.93 -7.32
CA VAL A 22 -0.46 -2.67 -8.47
C VAL A 22 0.08 -4.11 -8.47
N SER A 23 1.38 -4.30 -8.24
CA SER A 23 1.96 -5.65 -8.18
C SER A 23 1.36 -6.48 -7.05
N ALA A 24 1.08 -5.86 -5.90
CA ALA A 24 0.41 -6.53 -4.78
C ALA A 24 -1.01 -6.97 -5.16
N GLY A 25 -1.74 -6.14 -5.90
CA GLY A 25 -3.05 -6.51 -6.44
C GLY A 25 -2.99 -7.71 -7.38
N VAL A 26 -1.96 -7.79 -8.22
CA VAL A 26 -1.72 -8.95 -9.09
C VAL A 26 -1.43 -10.19 -8.25
N ILE A 27 -0.59 -10.09 -7.22
CA ILE A 27 -0.28 -11.20 -6.30
C ILE A 27 -1.56 -11.70 -5.62
N GLU A 28 -2.41 -10.80 -5.15
CA GLU A 28 -3.68 -11.14 -4.53
C GLU A 28 -4.59 -11.90 -5.50
N ALA A 29 -4.78 -11.38 -6.71
CA ALA A 29 -5.63 -11.98 -7.72
C ALA A 29 -5.13 -13.36 -8.14
N VAL A 30 -3.82 -13.50 -8.40
CA VAL A 30 -3.21 -14.78 -8.79
C VAL A 30 -3.30 -15.79 -7.66
N THR A 31 -2.98 -15.41 -6.43
CA THR A 31 -3.04 -16.30 -5.26
C THR A 31 -4.47 -16.77 -5.01
N PHE A 32 -5.42 -15.85 -5.03
CA PHE A 32 -6.85 -16.19 -4.85
C PHE A 32 -7.31 -17.18 -5.91
N THR A 33 -6.99 -16.91 -7.18
CA THR A 33 -7.39 -17.76 -8.30
C THR A 33 -6.80 -19.15 -8.16
N LEU A 34 -5.51 -19.27 -7.88
CA LEU A 34 -4.85 -20.56 -7.73
C LEU A 34 -5.44 -21.35 -6.56
N LEU A 35 -5.67 -20.72 -5.42
CA LEU A 35 -6.26 -21.40 -4.26
C LEU A 35 -7.71 -21.81 -4.54
N ASN A 36 -8.49 -20.95 -5.14
CA ASN A 36 -9.91 -21.21 -5.43
C ASN A 36 -10.08 -22.32 -6.46
N GLU A 37 -9.22 -22.39 -7.49
CA GLU A 37 -9.33 -23.36 -8.58
C GLU A 37 -8.67 -24.70 -8.26
N PHE A 38 -7.55 -24.72 -7.55
CA PHE A 38 -6.77 -25.93 -7.34
C PHE A 38 -6.89 -26.55 -5.95
N THR A 39 -7.64 -25.90 -5.04
CA THR A 39 -7.86 -26.42 -3.69
C THR A 39 -9.36 -26.46 -3.39
N HIS A 40 -9.74 -27.23 -2.38
CA HIS A 40 -11.12 -27.28 -1.89
C HIS A 40 -11.36 -26.38 -0.68
N LEU A 41 -10.51 -25.36 -0.51
CA LEU A 41 -10.63 -24.42 0.59
C LEU A 41 -11.85 -23.51 0.42
N ASN A 42 -12.39 -23.08 1.55
CA ASN A 42 -13.49 -22.12 1.60
C ASN A 42 -13.06 -20.79 0.96
N TYR A 43 -14.01 -20.09 0.32
CA TYR A 43 -13.79 -18.77 -0.27
C TYR A 43 -13.05 -17.82 0.68
N TRP A 44 -13.50 -17.74 1.95
CA TRP A 44 -12.88 -16.83 2.93
C TRP A 44 -11.42 -17.17 3.22
N ILE A 45 -11.07 -18.45 3.26
CA ILE A 45 -9.68 -18.88 3.47
C ILE A 45 -8.84 -18.48 2.27
N CYS A 46 -9.31 -18.70 1.06
CA CYS A 46 -8.62 -18.29 -0.17
C CYS A 46 -8.41 -16.79 -0.21
N TYR A 47 -9.47 -16.03 0.08
CA TYR A 47 -9.45 -14.57 0.08
C TYR A 47 -8.48 -14.02 1.13
N LEU A 48 -8.59 -14.46 2.39
CA LEU A 48 -7.76 -13.97 3.47
C LEU A 48 -6.27 -14.32 3.25
N THR A 49 -5.99 -15.53 2.75
CA THR A 49 -4.62 -15.92 2.42
C THR A 49 -4.02 -15.03 1.33
N ALA A 50 -4.79 -14.79 0.25
CA ALA A 50 -4.37 -13.93 -0.84
C ALA A 50 -4.16 -12.49 -0.34
N LEU A 51 -5.05 -12.00 0.50
CA LEU A 51 -4.96 -10.65 1.08
C LEU A 51 -3.70 -10.51 1.96
N VAL A 52 -3.44 -11.47 2.84
CA VAL A 52 -2.26 -11.43 3.72
C VAL A 52 -0.97 -11.43 2.90
N LEU A 53 -0.88 -12.30 1.89
CA LEU A 53 0.29 -12.33 1.01
C LEU A 53 0.48 -11.02 0.26
N SER A 54 -0.61 -10.45 -0.25
CA SER A 54 -0.60 -9.16 -0.93
C SER A 54 -0.10 -8.03 -0.02
N VAL A 55 -0.62 -7.97 1.21
CA VAL A 55 -0.23 -6.95 2.19
C VAL A 55 1.24 -7.09 2.57
N LEU A 56 1.71 -8.31 2.82
CA LEU A 56 3.12 -8.57 3.13
C LEU A 56 4.03 -8.16 1.96
N TRP A 57 3.65 -8.49 0.75
CA TRP A 57 4.38 -8.12 -0.46
C TRP A 57 4.47 -6.61 -0.61
N ASN A 58 3.32 -5.93 -0.57
CA ASN A 58 3.23 -4.48 -0.70
C ASN A 58 4.04 -3.77 0.40
N PHE A 59 3.85 -4.17 1.65
CA PHE A 59 4.56 -3.59 2.80
C PHE A 59 6.07 -3.76 2.65
N THR A 60 6.53 -4.97 2.36
CA THR A 60 7.97 -5.27 2.27
C THR A 60 8.65 -4.46 1.18
N LEU A 61 8.04 -4.39 -0.02
CA LEU A 61 8.62 -3.65 -1.14
C LEU A 61 8.59 -2.14 -0.88
N ASN A 62 7.51 -1.61 -0.36
CA ASN A 62 7.43 -0.19 -0.06
C ASN A 62 8.37 0.21 1.08
N ARG A 63 8.46 -0.61 2.11
CA ARG A 63 9.42 -0.37 3.21
C ARG A 63 10.85 -0.31 2.69
N LYS A 64 11.24 -1.24 1.85
CA LYS A 64 12.61 -1.37 1.36
C LYS A 64 12.98 -0.35 0.27
N PHE A 65 12.10 -0.16 -0.70
CA PHE A 65 12.42 0.60 -1.91
C PHE A 65 11.77 1.97 -1.98
N THR A 66 10.52 2.10 -1.57
CA THR A 66 9.78 3.36 -1.66
C THR A 66 10.18 4.31 -0.54
N PHE A 67 10.02 3.87 0.69
CA PHE A 67 10.31 4.69 1.88
C PHE A 67 11.70 4.45 2.44
N GLN A 68 12.38 3.40 2.00
CA GLN A 68 13.75 3.07 2.39
C GLN A 68 13.94 3.13 3.91
N SER A 69 13.06 2.44 4.63
CA SER A 69 12.92 2.53 6.09
C SER A 69 13.54 1.33 6.80
N ALA A 70 14.20 1.57 7.92
CA ALA A 70 14.71 0.55 8.84
C ALA A 70 13.85 0.43 10.10
N ASN A 71 12.57 0.78 10.00
CA ASN A 71 11.65 0.75 11.15
C ASN A 71 11.39 -0.66 11.68
N ASN A 72 10.77 -0.72 12.86
CA ASN A 72 10.35 -1.99 13.47
C ASN A 72 9.16 -2.57 12.69
N VAL A 73 9.35 -3.74 12.09
CA VAL A 73 8.35 -4.38 11.22
C VAL A 73 7.05 -4.73 11.97
N PRO A 74 7.09 -5.41 13.15
CA PRO A 74 5.85 -5.72 13.86
C PRO A 74 5.00 -4.49 14.21
N ILE A 75 5.64 -3.42 14.67
CA ILE A 75 4.94 -2.17 15.02
C ILE A 75 4.36 -1.51 13.77
N ALA A 76 5.13 -1.46 12.67
CA ALA A 76 4.68 -0.90 11.42
C ALA A 76 3.48 -1.67 10.86
N MET A 77 3.52 -3.00 10.90
CA MET A 77 2.41 -3.84 10.44
C MET A 77 1.17 -3.66 11.30
N LEU A 78 1.34 -3.46 12.62
CA LEU A 78 0.22 -3.17 13.50
C LEU A 78 -0.44 -1.84 13.12
N LYS A 79 0.33 -0.82 12.77
CA LYS A 79 -0.20 0.47 12.28
C LYS A 79 -0.97 0.30 10.98
N VAL A 80 -0.45 -0.49 10.04
CA VAL A 80 -1.12 -0.80 8.77
C VAL A 80 -2.44 -1.53 9.03
N ALA A 81 -2.44 -2.53 9.92
CA ALA A 81 -3.65 -3.24 10.30
C ALA A 81 -4.69 -2.31 10.90
N GLY A 82 -4.28 -1.37 11.75
CA GLY A 82 -5.15 -0.33 12.32
C GLY A 82 -5.76 0.56 11.25
N TYR A 83 -4.98 0.96 10.27
CA TYR A 83 -5.47 1.72 9.11
C TYR A 83 -6.60 0.98 8.39
N TYR A 84 -6.38 -0.29 8.03
CA TYR A 84 -7.40 -1.07 7.34
C TYR A 84 -8.63 -1.33 8.20
N ALA A 85 -8.46 -1.49 9.51
CA ALA A 85 -9.57 -1.68 10.44
C ALA A 85 -10.52 -0.47 10.48
N VAL A 86 -10.01 0.73 10.24
CA VAL A 86 -10.81 1.96 10.17
C VAL A 86 -11.29 2.24 8.75
N PHE A 87 -10.39 2.14 7.77
CA PHE A 87 -10.65 2.52 6.38
C PHE A 87 -11.69 1.60 5.72
N THR A 88 -11.58 0.30 5.93
CA THR A 88 -12.44 -0.67 5.24
C THR A 88 -13.93 -0.49 5.60
N PRO A 89 -14.34 -0.39 6.89
CA PRO A 89 -15.74 -0.11 7.21
C PRO A 89 -16.23 1.24 6.66
N VAL A 90 -15.40 2.28 6.77
CA VAL A 90 -15.76 3.63 6.31
C VAL A 90 -16.02 3.63 4.80
N THR A 91 -15.13 3.06 4.01
CA THR A 91 -15.28 3.02 2.54
C THR A 91 -16.40 2.08 2.10
N THR A 92 -16.63 0.99 2.84
CA THR A 92 -17.75 0.09 2.54
C THR A 92 -19.09 0.80 2.76
N LEU A 93 -19.25 1.51 3.87
CA LEU A 93 -20.46 2.29 4.14
C LEU A 93 -20.65 3.41 3.13
N LEU A 94 -19.59 4.14 2.80
CA LEU A 94 -19.64 5.19 1.79
C LEU A 94 -20.02 4.62 0.42
N GLY A 95 -19.40 3.52 0.01
CA GLY A 95 -19.68 2.88 -1.26
C GLY A 95 -21.13 2.42 -1.37
N ASN A 96 -21.64 1.77 -0.33
CA ASN A 96 -23.05 1.34 -0.29
C ASN A 96 -24.00 2.53 -0.36
N TYR A 97 -23.71 3.61 0.37
CA TYR A 97 -24.51 4.83 0.34
C TYR A 97 -24.56 5.43 -1.07
N LEU A 98 -23.41 5.56 -1.72
CA LEU A 98 -23.34 6.16 -3.06
C LEU A 98 -24.06 5.30 -4.11
N VAL A 99 -23.94 3.99 -4.03
CA VAL A 99 -24.56 3.07 -5.00
C VAL A 99 -26.06 2.91 -4.75
N GLU A 100 -26.45 2.65 -3.50
CA GLU A 100 -27.85 2.31 -3.17
C GLU A 100 -28.75 3.53 -2.98
N GLU A 101 -28.25 4.57 -2.31
CA GLU A 101 -29.06 5.76 -1.99
C GLU A 101 -28.97 6.84 -3.06
N LEU A 102 -27.77 7.15 -3.56
CA LEU A 102 -27.56 8.16 -4.57
C LEU A 102 -27.56 7.61 -6.00
N LEU A 103 -27.66 6.30 -6.15
CA LEU A 103 -27.74 5.60 -7.45
C LEU A 103 -26.57 5.92 -8.38
N TRP A 104 -25.38 6.09 -7.82
CA TRP A 104 -24.18 6.28 -8.62
C TRP A 104 -23.77 4.98 -9.32
N ASN A 105 -23.08 5.11 -10.45
CA ASN A 105 -22.55 3.97 -11.18
C ASN A 105 -21.55 3.19 -10.31
N GLU A 106 -21.72 1.86 -10.21
CA GLU A 106 -20.85 0.99 -9.40
C GLU A 106 -19.38 1.10 -9.77
N TYR A 107 -19.08 1.20 -11.07
CA TYR A 107 -17.71 1.31 -11.55
C TYR A 107 -17.08 2.64 -11.15
N LEU A 108 -17.85 3.72 -11.19
CA LEU A 108 -17.40 5.04 -10.73
C LEU A 108 -17.10 5.04 -9.24
N VAL A 109 -17.97 4.44 -8.43
CA VAL A 109 -17.78 4.33 -6.97
C VAL A 109 -16.57 3.45 -6.64
N THR A 110 -16.40 2.35 -7.34
CA THR A 110 -15.23 1.47 -7.18
C THR A 110 -13.93 2.24 -7.50
N GLY A 111 -13.91 2.96 -8.61
CA GLY A 111 -12.75 3.78 -9.00
C GLY A 111 -12.45 4.86 -7.97
N LEU A 112 -13.48 5.53 -7.46
CA LEU A 112 -13.34 6.53 -6.41
C LEU A 112 -12.77 5.92 -5.13
N ASN A 113 -13.28 4.77 -4.70
CA ASN A 113 -12.77 4.08 -3.52
C ASN A 113 -11.31 3.65 -3.69
N MET A 114 -10.92 3.17 -4.86
CA MET A 114 -9.53 2.82 -5.16
C MET A 114 -8.62 4.03 -5.09
N PHE A 115 -9.05 5.16 -5.64
CA PHE A 115 -8.31 6.41 -5.58
C PHE A 115 -8.15 6.92 -4.14
N LEU A 116 -9.23 6.89 -3.36
CA LEU A 116 -9.20 7.29 -1.95
C LEU A 116 -8.30 6.36 -1.14
N ASN A 117 -8.39 5.04 -1.38
CA ASN A 117 -7.55 4.06 -0.72
C ASN A 117 -6.06 4.32 -1.03
N PHE A 118 -5.73 4.48 -2.30
CA PHE A 118 -4.36 4.75 -2.72
C PHE A 118 -3.82 6.03 -2.06
N THR A 119 -4.59 7.12 -2.13
CA THR A 119 -4.15 8.42 -1.62
C THR A 119 -4.00 8.41 -0.10
N THR A 120 -5.01 7.90 0.62
CA THR A 120 -4.98 7.88 2.09
C THR A 120 -3.96 6.88 2.62
N GLU A 121 -3.81 5.74 1.98
CA GLU A 121 -2.78 4.75 2.34
C GLU A 121 -1.38 5.31 2.15
N TYR A 122 -1.13 5.99 1.04
CA TYR A 122 0.16 6.62 0.79
C TYR A 122 0.48 7.67 1.86
N ILE A 123 -0.48 8.54 2.18
CA ILE A 123 -0.30 9.58 3.20
C ILE A 123 -0.04 8.94 4.57
N PHE A 124 -0.82 7.93 4.92
CA PHE A 124 -0.67 7.23 6.20
C PHE A 124 0.70 6.55 6.29
N ASP A 125 1.10 5.82 5.27
CA ASP A 125 2.41 5.16 5.25
C ASP A 125 3.54 6.17 5.31
N ARG A 126 3.46 7.23 4.52
CA ARG A 126 4.49 8.26 4.42
C ARG A 126 4.71 8.99 5.75
N PHE A 127 3.65 9.30 6.48
CA PHE A 127 3.74 10.14 7.68
C PHE A 127 3.58 9.40 9.00
N VAL A 128 2.86 8.29 9.03
CA VAL A 128 2.58 7.55 10.28
C VAL A 128 3.43 6.29 10.38
N VAL A 129 3.41 5.44 9.36
CA VAL A 129 4.12 4.15 9.41
C VAL A 129 5.63 4.34 9.27
N PHE A 130 6.06 5.12 8.30
CA PHE A 130 7.48 5.32 7.98
C PHE A 130 7.98 6.73 8.25
N GLY A 131 7.14 7.64 8.75
CA GLY A 131 7.44 9.07 8.84
C GLY A 131 8.75 9.42 9.54
N LYS A 132 9.07 8.74 10.65
CA LYS A 132 10.28 8.98 11.42
C LYS A 132 11.48 8.18 10.92
N THR A 133 11.27 7.18 10.09
CA THR A 133 12.29 6.23 9.65
C THR A 133 12.51 6.23 8.15
N ILE A 134 11.95 7.19 7.46
CA ILE A 134 12.10 7.30 6.01
C ILE A 134 13.57 7.53 5.66
N ASP A 135 14.06 6.86 4.61
CA ASP A 135 15.45 6.93 4.15
C ASP A 135 16.49 6.56 5.24
N THR A 136 16.17 5.56 6.07
CA THR A 136 17.07 5.12 7.16
C THR A 136 17.67 3.74 6.96
N ASN A 137 17.26 2.99 5.90
CA ASN A 137 17.80 1.66 5.67
C ASN A 137 19.17 1.70 4.96
N ASP A 138 19.82 0.55 4.84
CA ASP A 138 21.16 0.44 4.25
C ASP A 138 21.19 0.94 2.79
N ARG A 139 20.10 0.73 2.04
CA ARG A 139 19.98 1.19 0.67
C ARG A 139 20.02 2.72 0.58
N ALA A 140 19.34 3.42 1.49
CA ALA A 140 19.34 4.87 1.54
C ALA A 140 20.72 5.42 1.94
N LYS A 141 21.36 4.79 2.92
CA LYS A 141 22.71 5.17 3.37
C LYS A 141 23.74 5.02 2.24
N LYS A 142 23.67 3.92 1.50
CA LYS A 142 24.55 3.68 0.35
C LYS A 142 24.42 4.76 -0.71
N LYS A 143 23.17 5.14 -1.03
CA LYS A 143 22.90 6.20 -2.00
C LYS A 143 23.46 7.56 -1.54
N GLU A 144 23.33 7.84 -0.26
CA GLU A 144 23.87 9.07 0.33
C GLU A 144 25.40 9.12 0.23
N GLU A 145 26.07 8.02 0.54
CA GLU A 145 27.52 7.88 0.40
C GLU A 145 27.95 8.07 -1.06
N GLU A 146 27.29 7.44 -2.00
CA GLU A 146 27.56 7.60 -3.43
C GLU A 146 27.35 9.05 -3.89
N SER A 147 26.30 9.71 -3.40
CA SER A 147 26.01 11.10 -3.71
C SER A 147 27.05 12.05 -3.16
N ASN A 148 27.63 11.73 -1.99
CA ASN A 148 28.65 12.55 -1.34
C ASN A 148 30.08 12.28 -1.88
N GLY A 149 30.22 11.40 -2.87
CA GLY A 149 31.51 11.15 -3.52
C GLY A 149 32.48 10.30 -2.70
N ILE A 150 31.95 9.50 -1.80
CA ILE A 150 32.78 8.67 -0.92
C ILE A 150 32.91 7.26 -1.48
#